data_2fb918173e5cb0a7800bcaec7d46087d
#
_entry.id   2fb918173e5cb0a7800bcaec7d46087d
#
_cell.length_a   1.000
_cell.length_b   1.000
_cell.length_c   1.000
_cell.angle_alpha   90.00
_cell.angle_beta   90.00
_cell.angle_gamma   90.00
#
_symmetry.space_group_name_H-M   'P 1'
#
loop_
_entity.id
_entity.type
_entity.pdbx_description
1 polymer ?
#
loop_
_entity_poly.entity_id
_entity_poly.type
_entity_poly.pdbx_seq_one_letter_code
_entity_poly.pdbx_strand_id
1 'polypeptide(L)'
;MVSAAQQQQALEELGRIRKSIDNIDSALIWILAERFRCTQQVGELKAANELPASDPAREQQQVARLRQLAHDADLDPEFAEKFLGFIIAEVIRHHERIAAESN
;
A
#
# COMPACT_ATOMS: atom_id res chain seq x y z
N MET A 1 -1.14 36.39 -19.94
CA MET A 1 0.09 36.28 -19.12
C MET A 1 -0.25 36.40 -17.63
N VAL A 2 0.45 35.69 -16.83
CA VAL A 2 0.24 35.66 -15.37
C VAL A 2 1.15 36.73 -14.72
N SER A 3 0.58 37.52 -13.80
CA SER A 3 1.36 38.55 -13.09
C SER A 3 2.21 37.91 -11.96
N ALA A 4 3.21 38.67 -11.49
CA ALA A 4 4.04 38.26 -10.37
C ALA A 4 3.19 38.00 -9.10
N ALA A 5 2.18 38.83 -8.86
CA ALA A 5 1.27 38.65 -7.72
C ALA A 5 0.47 37.37 -7.84
N GLN A 6 -0.01 37.01 -9.03
CA GLN A 6 -0.73 35.77 -9.28
C GLN A 6 0.19 34.55 -9.08
N GLN A 7 1.45 34.64 -9.53
CA GLN A 7 2.44 33.58 -9.33
C GLN A 7 2.72 33.38 -7.84
N GLN A 8 2.89 34.45 -7.07
CA GLN A 8 3.13 34.38 -5.63
C GLN A 8 1.96 33.72 -4.90
N GLN A 9 0.74 34.11 -5.27
CA GLN A 9 -0.47 33.52 -4.69
C GLN A 9 -0.57 32.04 -5.01
N ALA A 10 -0.24 31.64 -6.25
CA ALA A 10 -0.21 30.25 -6.67
C ALA A 10 0.83 29.45 -5.90
N LEU A 11 2.01 30.02 -5.62
CA LEU A 11 3.06 29.37 -4.84
C LEU A 11 2.63 29.15 -3.38
N GLU A 12 1.92 30.11 -2.80
CA GLU A 12 1.39 29.97 -1.44
C GLU A 12 0.36 28.84 -1.37
N GLU A 13 -0.53 28.79 -2.34
CA GLU A 13 -1.53 27.74 -2.44
C GLU A 13 -0.89 26.37 -2.66
N LEU A 14 0.11 26.31 -3.55
CA LEU A 14 0.89 25.10 -3.79
C LEU A 14 1.55 24.59 -2.51
N GLY A 15 2.08 25.50 -1.70
CA GLY A 15 2.66 25.16 -0.41
C GLY A 15 1.65 24.52 0.55
N ARG A 16 0.43 25.04 0.59
CA ARG A 16 -0.65 24.46 1.41
C ARG A 16 -1.03 23.06 0.96
N ILE A 17 -1.16 22.88 -0.36
CA ILE A 17 -1.51 21.57 -0.94
C ILE A 17 -0.40 20.56 -0.66
N ARG A 18 0.85 20.95 -0.84
CA ARG A 18 2.01 20.08 -0.58
C ARG A 18 2.08 19.67 0.88
N LYS A 19 1.75 20.55 1.80
CA LYS A 19 1.70 20.22 3.22
C LYS A 19 0.64 19.15 3.50
N SER A 20 -0.52 19.28 2.86
CA SER A 20 -1.57 18.25 2.95
C SER A 20 -1.09 16.91 2.40
N ILE A 21 -0.38 16.92 1.27
CA ILE A 21 0.20 15.71 0.68
C ILE A 21 1.21 15.06 1.65
N ASP A 22 2.08 15.87 2.25
CA ASP A 22 3.07 15.37 3.22
C ASP A 22 2.40 14.70 4.41
N ASN A 23 1.30 15.27 4.90
CA ASN A 23 0.53 14.69 6.00
C ASN A 23 -0.12 13.37 5.59
N ILE A 24 -0.66 13.30 4.36
CA ILE A 24 -1.25 12.07 3.82
C ILE A 24 -0.17 11.00 3.68
N ASP A 25 1.00 11.36 3.15
CA ASP A 25 2.12 10.42 3.00
C ASP A 25 2.56 9.85 4.35
N SER A 26 2.62 10.69 5.38
CA SER A 26 2.93 10.24 6.74
C SER A 26 1.93 9.22 7.23
N ALA A 27 0.63 9.49 7.04
CA ALA A 27 -0.43 8.56 7.41
C ALA A 27 -0.31 7.24 6.64
N LEU A 28 -0.02 7.32 5.33
CA LEU A 28 0.13 6.14 4.49
C LEU A 28 1.28 5.24 4.99
N ILE A 29 2.42 5.82 5.32
CA ILE A 29 3.56 5.05 5.84
C ILE A 29 3.21 4.34 7.15
N TRP A 30 2.52 5.01 8.07
CA TRP A 30 2.08 4.40 9.32
C TRP A 30 1.09 3.25 9.07
N ILE A 31 0.17 3.42 8.12
CA ILE A 31 -0.80 2.38 7.74
C ILE A 31 -0.09 1.18 7.13
N LEU A 32 0.87 1.42 6.22
CA LEU A 32 1.65 0.34 5.62
C LEU A 32 2.46 -0.42 6.67
N ALA A 33 3.08 0.29 7.61
CA ALA A 33 3.82 -0.34 8.71
C ALA A 33 2.91 -1.28 9.51
N GLU A 34 1.69 -0.83 9.83
CA GLU A 34 0.72 -1.65 10.55
C GLU A 34 0.29 -2.86 9.73
N ARG A 35 0.05 -2.66 8.44
CA ARG A 35 -0.30 -3.76 7.54
C ARG A 35 0.80 -4.82 7.50
N PHE A 36 2.07 -4.42 7.42
CA PHE A 36 3.18 -5.35 7.42
C PHE A 36 3.35 -6.07 8.76
N ARG A 37 3.02 -5.42 9.88
CA ARG A 37 2.98 -6.11 11.17
C ARG A 37 1.95 -7.24 11.16
N CYS A 38 0.78 -6.99 10.57
CA CYS A 38 -0.26 -8.01 10.42
C CYS A 38 0.20 -9.16 9.52
N THR A 39 0.81 -8.86 8.36
CA THR A 39 1.29 -9.90 7.45
C THR A 39 2.47 -10.67 8.04
N GLN A 40 3.29 -10.05 8.89
CA GLN A 40 4.33 -10.74 9.63
C GLN A 40 3.73 -11.83 10.52
N GLN A 41 2.65 -11.52 11.24
CA GLN A 41 1.95 -12.49 12.07
C GLN A 41 1.37 -13.64 11.22
N VAL A 42 0.81 -13.30 10.06
CA VAL A 42 0.31 -14.31 9.11
C VAL A 42 1.46 -15.22 8.65
N GLY A 43 2.62 -14.64 8.35
CA GLY A 43 3.79 -15.40 7.92
C GLY A 43 4.29 -16.36 8.98
N GLU A 44 4.33 -15.90 10.23
CA GLU A 44 4.72 -16.76 11.37
C GLU A 44 3.73 -17.90 11.58
N LEU A 45 2.44 -17.62 11.46
CA LEU A 45 1.39 -18.63 11.59
C LEU A 45 1.48 -19.68 10.48
N LYS A 46 1.72 -19.24 9.23
CA LYS A 46 1.89 -20.14 8.09
C LYS A 46 3.11 -21.04 8.28
N ALA A 47 4.24 -20.48 8.70
CA ALA A 47 5.47 -21.22 8.92
C ALA A 47 5.30 -22.27 10.03
N ALA A 48 4.65 -21.89 11.12
CA ALA A 48 4.41 -22.78 12.26
C ALA A 48 3.48 -23.96 11.92
N ASN A 49 2.64 -23.80 10.90
CA ASN A 49 1.63 -24.80 10.51
C ASN A 49 1.90 -25.39 9.12
N GLU A 50 3.09 -25.18 8.59
CA GLU A 50 3.53 -25.71 7.28
C GLU A 50 2.56 -25.34 6.13
N LEU A 51 2.01 -24.12 6.19
CA LEU A 51 1.17 -23.59 5.13
C LEU A 51 2.04 -22.89 4.09
N PRO A 52 1.64 -22.90 2.80
CA PRO A 52 2.44 -22.27 1.74
C PRO A 52 2.48 -20.76 1.88
N ALA A 53 3.63 -20.15 1.52
CA ALA A 53 3.82 -18.70 1.56
C ALA A 53 2.88 -17.97 0.60
N SER A 54 2.66 -18.54 -0.57
CA SER A 54 1.76 -17.99 -1.59
C SER A 54 0.35 -18.52 -1.43
N ASP A 55 -0.66 -17.66 -1.67
CA ASP A 55 -2.06 -18.02 -1.61
C ASP A 55 -2.79 -17.33 -2.77
N PRO A 56 -2.78 -17.94 -3.97
CA PRO A 56 -3.37 -17.33 -5.16
C PRO A 56 -4.85 -17.00 -5.03
N ALA A 57 -5.63 -17.81 -4.34
CA ALA A 57 -7.04 -17.56 -4.12
C ALA A 57 -7.26 -16.29 -3.30
N ARG A 58 -6.48 -16.11 -2.23
CA ARG A 58 -6.52 -14.91 -1.41
C ARG A 58 -6.08 -13.68 -2.20
N GLU A 59 -5.03 -13.82 -3.00
CA GLU A 59 -4.55 -12.72 -3.85
C GLU A 59 -5.62 -12.23 -4.82
N GLN A 60 -6.34 -13.15 -5.45
CA GLN A 60 -7.45 -12.81 -6.35
C GLN A 60 -8.56 -12.07 -5.61
N GLN A 61 -8.91 -12.51 -4.41
CA GLN A 61 -9.91 -11.84 -3.58
C GLN A 61 -9.46 -10.42 -3.21
N GLN A 62 -8.19 -10.25 -2.86
CA GLN A 62 -7.63 -8.94 -2.52
C GLN A 62 -7.66 -7.99 -3.69
N VAL A 63 -7.28 -8.46 -4.89
CA VAL A 63 -7.31 -7.65 -6.10
C VAL A 63 -8.73 -7.19 -6.42
N ALA A 64 -9.70 -8.12 -6.41
CA ALA A 64 -11.09 -7.79 -6.69
C ALA A 64 -11.65 -6.78 -5.69
N ARG A 65 -11.37 -6.99 -4.40
CA ARG A 65 -11.81 -6.08 -3.34
C ARG A 65 -11.19 -4.69 -3.49
N LEU A 66 -9.89 -4.63 -3.77
CA LEU A 66 -9.19 -3.35 -3.88
C LEU A 66 -9.63 -2.56 -5.10
N ARG A 67 -9.89 -3.25 -6.22
CA ARG A 67 -10.44 -2.59 -7.40
C ARG A 67 -11.80 -1.97 -7.12
N GLN A 68 -12.66 -2.66 -6.38
CA GLN A 68 -13.97 -2.13 -6.00
C GLN A 68 -13.83 -0.91 -5.06
N LEU A 69 -12.96 -1.02 -4.07
CA LEU A 69 -12.69 0.09 -3.15
C LEU A 69 -12.15 1.32 -3.90
N ALA A 70 -11.25 1.10 -4.85
CA ALA A 70 -10.68 2.17 -5.66
C ALA A 70 -11.78 2.85 -6.49
N HIS A 71 -12.65 2.08 -7.12
CA HIS A 71 -13.79 2.60 -7.86
C HIS A 71 -14.66 3.48 -6.96
N ASP A 72 -15.00 3.01 -5.77
CA ASP A 72 -15.85 3.74 -4.82
C ASP A 72 -15.18 5.02 -4.33
N ALA A 73 -13.85 5.04 -4.28
CA ALA A 73 -13.06 6.18 -3.82
C ALA A 73 -12.62 7.12 -4.96
N ASP A 74 -13.08 6.89 -6.19
CA ASP A 74 -12.65 7.63 -7.37
C ASP A 74 -11.14 7.57 -7.60
N LEU A 75 -10.52 6.43 -7.27
CA LEU A 75 -9.12 6.14 -7.55
C LEU A 75 -9.05 5.15 -8.71
N ASP A 76 -8.07 5.33 -9.60
CA ASP A 76 -7.88 4.42 -10.74
C ASP A 76 -7.69 2.98 -10.23
N PRO A 77 -8.62 2.05 -10.58
CA PRO A 77 -8.52 0.65 -10.14
C PRO A 77 -7.26 -0.06 -10.65
N GLU A 78 -6.77 0.30 -11.83
CA GLU A 78 -5.55 -0.29 -12.38
C GLU A 78 -4.32 0.10 -11.55
N PHE A 79 -4.27 1.37 -11.11
CA PHE A 79 -3.21 1.82 -10.21
C PHE A 79 -3.29 1.08 -8.87
N ALA A 80 -4.50 0.96 -8.31
CA ALA A 80 -4.70 0.26 -7.05
C ALA A 80 -4.24 -1.20 -7.12
N GLU A 81 -4.52 -1.88 -8.24
CA GLU A 81 -4.06 -3.25 -8.47
C GLU A 81 -2.54 -3.33 -8.54
N LYS A 82 -1.89 -2.42 -9.27
CA LYS A 82 -0.42 -2.37 -9.36
C LYS A 82 0.21 -2.14 -7.99
N PHE A 83 -0.36 -1.20 -7.23
CA PHE A 83 0.10 -0.89 -5.87
C PHE A 83 0.02 -2.12 -4.97
N LEU A 84 -1.13 -2.80 -5.00
CA LEU A 84 -1.32 -4.03 -4.22
C LEU A 84 -0.35 -5.13 -4.68
N GLY A 85 -0.09 -5.22 -5.98
CA GLY A 85 0.87 -6.18 -6.53
C GLY A 85 2.25 -6.07 -5.92
N PHE A 86 2.76 -4.85 -5.75
CA PHE A 86 4.03 -4.60 -5.06
C PHE A 86 3.98 -5.10 -3.62
N ILE A 87 2.89 -4.81 -2.91
CA ILE A 87 2.74 -5.22 -1.51
C ILE A 87 2.70 -6.75 -1.41
N ILE A 88 1.92 -7.41 -2.26
CA ILE A 88 1.80 -8.88 -2.25
C ILE A 88 3.15 -9.53 -2.52
N ALA A 89 3.92 -9.03 -3.50
CA ALA A 89 5.24 -9.56 -3.81
C ALA A 89 6.17 -9.45 -2.59
N GLU A 90 6.17 -8.32 -1.89
CA GLU A 90 6.95 -8.13 -0.67
C GLU A 90 6.50 -9.09 0.45
N VAL A 91 5.19 -9.25 0.63
CA VAL A 91 4.63 -10.15 1.65
C VAL A 91 5.06 -11.60 1.39
N ILE A 92 4.97 -12.06 0.13
CA ILE A 92 5.37 -13.42 -0.23
C ILE A 92 6.87 -13.63 0.08
N ARG A 93 7.69 -12.66 -0.28
CA ARG A 93 9.14 -12.70 -0.01
C ARG A 93 9.41 -12.79 1.50
N HIS A 94 8.70 -11.99 2.31
CA HIS A 94 8.80 -12.03 3.76
C HIS A 94 8.38 -13.41 4.30
N HIS A 95 7.28 -13.96 3.80
CA HIS A 95 6.77 -15.26 4.24
C HIS A 95 7.72 -16.39 3.90
N GLU A 96 8.34 -16.36 2.71
CA GLU A 96 9.34 -17.35 2.30
C GLU A 96 10.56 -17.31 3.22
N ARG A 97 11.01 -16.10 3.58
CA ARG A 97 12.14 -15.91 4.50
C ARG A 97 11.81 -16.43 5.89
N ILE A 98 10.62 -16.13 6.41
CA ILE A 98 10.17 -16.63 7.72
C ILE A 98 10.11 -18.15 7.72
N ALA A 99 9.59 -18.75 6.66
CA ALA A 99 9.52 -20.21 6.53
C ALA A 99 10.91 -20.84 6.53
N ALA A 100 11.87 -20.23 5.81
CA ALA A 100 13.25 -20.70 5.75
C ALA A 100 13.94 -20.60 7.12
N GLU A 101 13.70 -19.53 7.87
CA GLU A 101 14.27 -19.32 9.21
C GLU A 101 13.67 -20.26 10.25
N SER A 102 12.46 -20.76 10.02
CA SER A 102 11.76 -21.66 10.95
C SER A 102 12.22 -23.11 10.82
N ASN A 103 12.97 -23.42 9.77
CA ASN A 103 13.55 -24.74 9.55
C ASN A 103 14.99 -24.78 10.07
#